data_f490a9d1d44cf692b0f77ceaa7f4f171
#
_entry.id   f490a9d1d44cf692b0f77ceaa7f4f171
#
_cell.length_a   1.000
_cell.length_b   1.000
_cell.length_c   1.000
_cell.angle_alpha   90.00
_cell.angle_beta   90.00
_cell.angle_gamma   90.00
#
_symmetry.space_group_name_H-M   'P 1'
#
loop_
_entity.id
_entity.type
_entity.pdbx_description
1 polymer ?
#
loop_
_entity_poly.entity_id
_entity_poly.type
_entity_poly.pdbx_seq_one_letter_code
_entity_poly.pdbx_strand_id
1 'polypeptide(L)'
;MTCKVVRRVDRDRFVVFHISGHLQEMHIKMIDDLLAKETDSAALDLGEVTLADREAVKFLATLDARGVELRNCAGFIREWMRKL
;
A
#
# COMPACT_ATOMS: atom_id res chain seq x y z
N MET A 1 -4.90 -9.05 14.66
CA MET A 1 -3.59 -8.68 14.18
C MET A 1 -3.57 -7.27 13.68
N THR A 2 -2.45 -6.68 13.74
CA THR A 2 -2.32 -5.26 13.53
C THR A 2 -1.73 -4.93 12.19
N CYS A 3 -2.26 -3.88 11.61
CA CYS A 3 -1.68 -3.23 10.45
C CYS A 3 -1.33 -1.81 10.88
N LYS A 4 -0.10 -1.41 10.66
CA LYS A 4 0.36 -0.08 11.05
C LYS A 4 0.70 0.70 9.80
N VAL A 5 0.25 1.96 9.75
CA VAL A 5 0.54 2.86 8.63
C VAL A 5 1.21 4.10 9.18
N VAL A 6 2.40 4.42 8.67
CA VAL A 6 3.15 5.60 9.08
C VAL A 6 3.39 6.48 7.87
N ARG A 7 2.95 7.73 7.95
CA ARG A 7 3.15 8.69 6.87
C ARG A 7 4.49 9.38 7.05
N ARG A 8 5.29 9.42 5.98
CA ARG A 8 6.56 10.14 5.97
C ARG A 8 6.64 11.00 4.72
N VAL A 9 7.28 12.15 4.86
CA VAL A 9 7.45 13.07 3.74
C VAL A 9 8.92 13.14 3.39
N ASP A 10 9.23 12.88 2.12
CA ASP A 10 10.59 12.97 1.59
C ASP A 10 10.94 14.41 1.24
N ARG A 11 12.21 14.61 0.83
CA ARG A 11 12.75 15.94 0.55
C ARG A 11 11.98 16.70 -0.51
N ASP A 12 11.42 16.01 -1.49
CA ASP A 12 10.73 16.62 -2.63
C ASP A 12 9.22 16.64 -2.44
N ARG A 13 8.76 16.64 -1.16
CA ARG A 13 7.35 16.58 -0.81
C ARG A 13 6.69 15.30 -1.28
N PHE A 14 7.49 14.28 -1.56
CA PHE A 14 6.97 12.98 -1.94
C PHE A 14 6.55 12.25 -0.67
N VAL A 15 5.28 11.86 -0.61
CA VAL A 15 4.72 11.23 0.59
C VAL A 15 4.82 9.71 0.45
N VAL A 16 5.35 9.06 1.48
CA VAL A 16 5.44 7.60 1.52
C VAL A 16 4.69 7.10 2.74
N PHE A 17 3.73 6.21 2.50
CA PHE A 17 3.03 5.53 3.59
C PHE A 17 3.69 4.18 3.80
N HIS A 18 4.33 4.02 4.96
CA HIS A 18 4.98 2.76 5.34
C HIS A 18 3.95 1.87 6.02
N ILE A 19 3.65 0.75 5.39
CA ILE A 19 2.66 -0.18 5.89
C ILE A 19 3.36 -1.41 6.43
N SER A 20 2.97 -1.85 7.63
CA SER A 20 3.57 -3.03 8.24
C SER A 20 2.48 -3.93 8.81
N GLY A 21 2.81 -5.22 8.90
CA GLY A 21 1.95 -6.22 9.52
C GLY A 21 1.04 -6.93 8.55
N HIS A 22 -0.17 -7.24 8.99
CA HIS A 22 -1.14 -8.02 8.22
C HIS A 22 -2.13 -7.06 7.55
N LEU A 23 -1.97 -6.88 6.25
CA LEU A 23 -2.83 -5.99 5.48
C LEU A 23 -4.11 -6.74 5.08
N GLN A 24 -5.25 -6.25 5.54
CA GLN A 24 -6.53 -6.91 5.35
C GLN A 24 -7.55 -5.96 4.76
N GLU A 25 -8.67 -6.54 4.31
CA GLU A 25 -9.75 -5.77 3.71
C GLU A 25 -10.20 -4.59 4.59
N MET A 26 -10.25 -4.81 5.90
CA MET A 26 -10.69 -3.76 6.83
C MET A 26 -9.81 -2.52 6.82
N HIS A 27 -8.58 -2.62 6.29
CA HIS A 27 -7.64 -1.50 6.24
C HIS A 27 -7.73 -0.70 4.94
N ILE A 28 -8.43 -1.23 3.94
CA ILE A 28 -8.46 -0.65 2.59
C ILE A 28 -9.03 0.76 2.61
N LYS A 29 -10.18 0.95 3.27
CA LYS A 29 -10.83 2.25 3.30
C LYS A 29 -9.93 3.31 3.96
N MET A 30 -9.26 2.95 5.05
CA MET A 30 -8.36 3.87 5.72
C MET A 30 -7.22 4.31 4.80
N ILE A 31 -6.60 3.36 4.12
CA ILE A 31 -5.48 3.66 3.23
C ILE A 31 -5.95 4.46 2.04
N ASP A 32 -7.10 4.10 1.47
CA ASP A 32 -7.64 4.84 0.33
C ASP A 32 -7.97 6.28 0.72
N ASP A 33 -8.56 6.48 1.91
CA ASP A 33 -8.85 7.83 2.41
C ASP A 33 -7.57 8.64 2.62
N LEU A 34 -6.52 8.01 3.15
CA LEU A 34 -5.25 8.68 3.35
C LEU A 34 -4.64 9.13 2.03
N LEU A 35 -4.69 8.27 1.02
CA LEU A 35 -4.18 8.62 -0.31
C LEU A 35 -4.99 9.74 -0.94
N ALA A 36 -6.31 9.72 -0.75
CA ALA A 36 -7.19 10.72 -1.34
C ALA A 36 -6.94 12.13 -0.79
N LYS A 37 -6.37 12.22 0.41
CA LYS A 37 -6.07 13.51 1.03
C LYS A 37 -4.75 14.10 0.60
N GLU A 38 -3.93 13.34 -0.10
CA GLU A 38 -2.63 13.83 -0.54
C GLU A 38 -2.77 14.57 -1.86
N THR A 39 -2.22 15.77 -1.89
CA THR A 39 -2.20 16.58 -3.11
C THR A 39 -0.91 16.38 -3.88
N ASP A 40 0.12 15.86 -3.23
CA ASP A 40 1.40 15.56 -3.85
C ASP A 40 1.48 14.08 -4.23
N SER A 41 2.52 13.73 -4.94
CA SER A 41 2.74 12.33 -5.30
C SER A 41 2.91 11.47 -4.05
N ALA A 42 2.35 10.29 -4.06
CA ALA A 42 2.41 9.39 -2.93
C ALA A 42 2.77 7.98 -3.36
N ALA A 43 3.41 7.26 -2.45
CA ALA A 43 3.77 5.86 -2.64
C ALA A 43 3.42 5.06 -1.40
N LEU A 44 3.26 3.76 -1.57
CA LEU A 44 3.12 2.82 -0.46
C LEU A 44 4.40 2.01 -0.36
N ASP A 45 4.99 1.94 0.83
CA ASP A 45 6.13 1.07 1.09
C ASP A 45 5.60 -0.17 1.81
N LEU A 46 5.74 -1.31 1.16
CA LEU A 46 5.18 -2.57 1.62
C LEU A 46 6.24 -3.52 2.19
N GLY A 47 7.43 -2.99 2.45
CA GLY A 47 8.57 -3.80 2.88
C GLY A 47 8.35 -4.53 4.20
N GLU A 48 7.47 -4.02 5.05
CA GLU A 48 7.19 -4.61 6.35
C GLU A 48 5.84 -5.34 6.39
N VAL A 49 5.19 -5.49 5.26
CA VAL A 49 3.94 -6.26 5.18
C VAL A 49 4.30 -7.74 5.20
N THR A 50 3.78 -8.45 6.18
CA THR A 50 4.08 -9.87 6.36
C THR A 50 3.01 -10.77 5.77
N LEU A 51 1.76 -10.29 5.74
CA LEU A 51 0.64 -11.03 5.17
C LEU A 51 -0.33 -10.05 4.53
N ALA A 52 -1.06 -10.53 3.53
CA ALA A 52 -2.12 -9.73 2.90
C ALA A 52 -3.23 -10.68 2.49
N ASP A 53 -4.49 -10.26 2.67
CA ASP A 53 -5.60 -11.08 2.21
C ASP A 53 -5.93 -10.74 0.75
N ARG A 54 -6.86 -11.50 0.17
CA ARG A 54 -7.16 -11.36 -1.26
C ARG A 54 -7.66 -9.96 -1.61
N GLU A 55 -8.55 -9.40 -0.79
CA GLU A 55 -9.10 -8.09 -1.07
C GLU A 55 -8.03 -7.00 -0.99
N ALA A 56 -7.09 -7.15 -0.04
CA ALA A 56 -5.98 -6.23 0.07
C ALA A 56 -5.09 -6.29 -1.17
N VAL A 57 -4.81 -7.50 -1.67
CA VAL A 57 -3.99 -7.66 -2.87
C VAL A 57 -4.69 -7.05 -4.09
N LYS A 58 -6.01 -7.24 -4.21
CA LYS A 58 -6.79 -6.63 -5.29
C LYS A 58 -6.73 -5.11 -5.23
N PHE A 59 -6.81 -4.55 -4.02
CA PHE A 59 -6.69 -3.11 -3.82
C PHE A 59 -5.32 -2.61 -4.26
N LEU A 60 -4.24 -3.31 -3.87
CA LEU A 60 -2.90 -2.93 -4.29
C LEU A 60 -2.75 -2.98 -5.80
N ALA A 61 -3.32 -3.98 -6.45
CA ALA A 61 -3.29 -4.07 -7.90
C ALA A 61 -4.01 -2.89 -8.56
N THR A 62 -5.14 -2.47 -7.96
CA THR A 62 -5.88 -1.31 -8.44
C THR A 62 -5.05 -0.04 -8.31
N LEU A 63 -4.36 0.13 -7.17
CA LEU A 63 -3.50 1.30 -6.98
C LEU A 63 -2.35 1.30 -7.97
N ASP A 64 -1.74 0.15 -8.22
CA ASP A 64 -0.66 0.03 -9.18
C ASP A 64 -1.12 0.46 -10.57
N ALA A 65 -2.31 0.00 -10.96
CA ALA A 65 -2.89 0.35 -12.27
C ALA A 65 -3.21 1.84 -12.37
N ARG A 66 -3.48 2.50 -11.24
CA ARG A 66 -3.76 3.94 -11.21
C ARG A 66 -2.49 4.79 -11.15
N GLY A 67 -1.33 4.15 -11.14
CA GLY A 67 -0.07 4.86 -11.14
C GLY A 67 0.52 5.13 -9.77
N VAL A 68 -0.06 4.58 -8.70
CA VAL A 68 0.50 4.71 -7.36
C VAL A 68 1.72 3.81 -7.26
N GLU A 69 2.83 4.36 -6.82
CA GLU A 69 4.05 3.58 -6.69
C GLU A 69 3.98 2.64 -5.49
N LEU A 70 4.29 1.36 -5.72
CA LEU A 70 4.38 0.37 -4.66
C LEU A 70 5.84 0.00 -4.48
N ARG A 71 6.41 0.35 -3.32
CA ARG A 71 7.84 0.12 -3.03
C ARG A 71 8.02 -1.12 -2.18
N ASN A 72 9.07 -1.86 -2.45
CA ASN A 72 9.48 -3.03 -1.66
C ASN A 72 8.37 -4.06 -1.53
N CYS A 73 7.58 -4.21 -2.59
CA CYS A 73 6.47 -5.16 -2.61
C CYS A 73 7.03 -6.58 -2.58
N ALA A 74 6.58 -7.37 -1.61
CA ALA A 74 7.04 -8.74 -1.46
C ALA A 74 6.69 -9.57 -2.69
N GLY A 75 7.55 -10.57 -2.98
CA GLY A 75 7.36 -11.42 -4.16
C GLY A 75 6.02 -12.14 -4.16
N PHE A 76 5.55 -12.60 -2.99
CA PHE A 76 4.28 -13.33 -2.95
C PHE A 76 3.10 -12.42 -3.30
N ILE A 77 3.18 -11.14 -2.95
CA ILE A 77 2.13 -10.17 -3.29
C ILE A 77 2.15 -9.90 -4.79
N ARG A 78 3.34 -9.67 -5.37
CA ARG A 78 3.45 -9.41 -6.80
C ARG A 78 2.98 -10.61 -7.62
N GLU A 79 3.32 -11.80 -7.19
CA GLU A 79 2.88 -13.01 -7.87
C GLU A 79 1.36 -13.14 -7.81
N TRP A 80 0.78 -12.87 -6.65
CA TRP A 80 -0.67 -12.93 -6.47
C TRP A 80 -1.36 -11.88 -7.36
N MET A 81 -0.80 -10.66 -7.41
CA MET A 81 -1.38 -9.60 -8.24
C MET A 81 -1.43 -10.01 -9.71
N ARG A 82 -0.41 -10.71 -10.19
CA ARG A 82 -0.36 -11.14 -11.58
C ARG A 82 -1.43 -12.19 -11.92
N LYS A 83 -1.94 -12.89 -10.91
CA LYS A 83 -2.92 -13.95 -11.11
C LYS A 83 -4.36 -13.48 -10.93
N LEU A 84 -4.57 -12.24 -10.62
CA LEU A 84 -5.92 -11.72 -10.40
C LEU A 84 -6.66 -11.48 -11.72
#